data_79b4fcd6eacba87568759eb3b0bee6da
#
_entry.id   79b4fcd6eacba87568759eb3b0bee6da
#
_cell.length_a   1.000
_cell.length_b   1.000
_cell.length_c   1.000
_cell.angle_alpha   90.00
_cell.angle_beta   90.00
_cell.angle_gamma   90.00
#
_symmetry.space_group_name_H-M   'P 1'
#
loop_
_entity.id
_entity.type
_entity.pdbx_description
1 polymer ?
#
loop_
_entity_poly.entity_id
_entity_poly.type
_entity_poly.pdbx_seq_one_letter_code
_entity_poly.pdbx_strand_id
1 'polypeptide(L)'
;MIAVDRFLDRAGWAGAIRHRIPGDASSRRYERLSAGPGGAAALLMDMPARPDGPPVRGGKPYSRIANLAEDIRAVDAVNTQLIAQGYSAPVIIAIDHAQGLALVEDFGSVSFNSMIGDGKDISGPLNEAVALLADMAGRNWPASVSLSNGEVYPVPAYDRDALMIEAELCLDWYWPYLVGAGPDDSVRDSFLAAWDKVLPLAKADHPVWVMRDFHVDNLFWLADRQGHARIGLIDTQDCVLGHPAYDLASLLLDVRVTFPKQVSDDYLDIYCALRAMADDSFEEAAFRQAYAVLGAQRATKILGIFARLAKRDGKPGYLRFL
;
A
#
# COMPACT_ATOMS: atom_id res chain seq x y z
N MET A 1 14.66 8.27 -22.43
CA MET A 1 15.25 9.63 -22.39
C MET A 1 14.35 10.62 -23.14
N ILE A 2 14.16 10.52 -24.45
CA ILE A 2 13.38 11.51 -25.26
C ILE A 2 11.94 11.71 -24.75
N ALA A 3 11.24 10.67 -24.28
CA ALA A 3 9.86 10.79 -23.80
C ALA A 3 9.78 11.57 -22.48
N VAL A 4 10.64 11.24 -21.53
CA VAL A 4 10.72 11.93 -20.22
C VAL A 4 11.11 13.40 -20.40
N ASP A 5 12.10 13.69 -21.25
CA ASP A 5 12.56 15.07 -21.47
C ASP A 5 11.44 15.93 -22.07
N ARG A 6 10.67 15.40 -23.05
CA ARG A 6 9.48 16.07 -23.59
C ARG A 6 8.36 16.26 -22.57
N PHE A 7 8.18 15.30 -21.69
CA PHE A 7 7.19 15.40 -20.61
C PHE A 7 7.57 16.53 -19.64
N LEU A 8 8.82 16.55 -19.18
CA LEU A 8 9.33 17.60 -18.29
C LEU A 8 9.31 18.99 -18.95
N ASP A 9 9.61 19.08 -20.24
CA ASP A 9 9.52 20.33 -21.00
C ASP A 9 8.07 20.88 -21.01
N ARG A 10 7.10 20.02 -21.35
CA ARG A 10 5.66 20.40 -21.32
C ARG A 10 5.17 20.78 -19.92
N ALA A 11 5.72 20.17 -18.88
CA ALA A 11 5.41 20.48 -17.50
C ALA A 11 6.13 21.74 -16.96
N GLY A 12 7.01 22.36 -17.76
CA GLY A 12 7.80 23.52 -17.34
C GLY A 12 9.03 23.17 -16.49
N TRP A 13 9.49 21.92 -16.51
CA TRP A 13 10.60 21.40 -15.69
C TRP A 13 11.84 21.02 -16.52
N ALA A 14 11.98 21.53 -17.74
CA ALA A 14 13.07 21.19 -18.65
C ALA A 14 14.48 21.41 -18.07
N GLY A 15 14.65 22.41 -17.19
CA GLY A 15 15.94 22.74 -16.57
C GLY A 15 16.20 22.06 -15.22
N ALA A 16 15.32 21.18 -14.76
CA ALA A 16 15.46 20.55 -13.45
C ALA A 16 16.65 19.58 -13.41
N ILE A 17 17.35 19.57 -12.27
CA ILE A 17 18.44 18.64 -12.00
C ILE A 17 17.82 17.32 -11.54
N ARG A 18 18.21 16.21 -12.17
CA ARG A 18 17.62 14.89 -11.98
C ARG A 18 18.55 13.99 -11.17
N HIS A 19 18.05 13.46 -10.08
CA HIS A 19 18.74 12.50 -9.21
C HIS A 19 17.94 11.20 -9.14
N ARG A 20 18.49 10.13 -9.69
CA ARG A 20 17.83 8.81 -9.66
C ARG A 20 17.72 8.29 -8.24
N ILE A 21 16.53 7.86 -7.86
CA ILE A 21 16.28 7.15 -6.60
C ILE A 21 16.49 5.65 -6.85
N PRO A 22 17.28 4.94 -6.02
CA PRO A 22 17.42 3.50 -6.12
C PRO A 22 16.04 2.83 -6.04
N GLY A 23 15.76 1.90 -6.96
CA GLY A 23 14.51 1.16 -6.96
C GLY A 23 14.47 0.10 -5.84
N ASP A 24 13.27 -0.18 -5.36
CA ASP A 24 13.00 -1.24 -4.39
C ASP A 24 12.37 -2.51 -5.05
N ALA A 25 11.31 -3.07 -4.46
CA ALA A 25 10.62 -4.27 -4.96
C ALA A 25 9.84 -4.02 -6.26
N SER A 26 9.46 -2.78 -6.56
CA SER A 26 8.62 -2.46 -7.71
C SER A 26 9.41 -2.29 -9.00
N SER A 27 8.71 -2.20 -10.12
CA SER A 27 9.29 -1.88 -11.43
C SER A 27 9.23 -0.40 -11.75
N ARG A 28 8.58 0.37 -10.90
CA ARG A 28 8.51 1.82 -11.02
C ARG A 28 9.90 2.40 -10.85
N ARG A 29 10.17 3.46 -11.57
CA ARG A 29 11.41 4.21 -11.47
C ARG A 29 11.10 5.59 -10.97
N TYR A 30 11.94 6.10 -10.08
CA TYR A 30 11.77 7.42 -9.51
C TYR A 30 13.04 8.24 -9.69
N GLU A 31 12.85 9.54 -9.98
CA GLU A 31 13.92 10.53 -9.95
C GLU A 31 13.45 11.71 -9.10
N ARG A 32 14.29 12.15 -8.18
CA ARG A 32 14.09 13.42 -7.47
C ARG A 32 14.57 14.55 -8.35
N LEU A 33 13.69 15.51 -8.57
CA LEU A 33 13.98 16.72 -9.33
C LEU A 33 14.22 17.88 -8.37
N SER A 34 15.27 18.66 -8.65
CA SER A 34 15.58 19.90 -7.95
C SER A 34 15.79 21.04 -8.94
N ALA A 35 15.82 22.29 -8.45
CA ALA A 35 15.92 23.48 -9.29
C ALA A 35 14.81 23.56 -10.37
N GLY A 36 13.61 23.09 -10.05
CA GLY A 36 12.42 23.32 -10.87
C GLY A 36 11.95 24.78 -10.86
N PRO A 37 10.74 25.05 -11.39
CA PRO A 37 10.18 26.40 -11.40
C PRO A 37 10.19 27.05 -10.02
N GLY A 38 10.78 28.23 -9.89
CA GLY A 38 10.91 28.91 -8.60
C GLY A 38 11.84 28.23 -7.58
N GLY A 39 12.68 27.29 -8.01
CA GLY A 39 13.55 26.48 -7.13
C GLY A 39 12.84 25.27 -6.51
N ALA A 40 11.67 24.91 -6.99
CA ALA A 40 10.87 23.80 -6.45
C ALA A 40 11.56 22.43 -6.64
N ALA A 41 11.21 21.49 -5.74
CA ALA A 41 11.54 20.08 -5.86
C ALA A 41 10.27 19.26 -6.16
N ALA A 42 10.44 18.13 -6.85
CA ALA A 42 9.37 17.19 -7.17
C ALA A 42 9.93 15.79 -7.38
N LEU A 43 9.04 14.79 -7.44
CA LEU A 43 9.38 13.43 -7.85
C LEU A 43 8.83 13.15 -9.24
N LEU A 44 9.70 12.70 -10.15
CA LEU A 44 9.29 12.09 -11.40
C LEU A 44 9.06 10.59 -11.16
N MET A 45 7.87 10.12 -11.43
CA MET A 45 7.49 8.70 -11.45
C MET A 45 7.42 8.23 -12.89
N ASP A 46 8.08 7.12 -13.20
CA ASP A 46 8.01 6.40 -14.48
C ASP A 46 7.40 5.01 -14.21
N MET A 47 6.13 4.87 -14.56
CA MET A 47 5.30 3.68 -14.36
C MET A 47 4.58 3.31 -15.66
N PRO A 48 5.31 2.84 -16.69
CA PRO A 48 4.67 2.42 -17.93
C PRO A 48 3.72 1.25 -17.67
N ALA A 49 2.60 1.23 -18.40
CA ALA A 49 1.66 0.11 -18.36
C ALA A 49 2.37 -1.22 -18.63
N ARG A 50 2.03 -2.22 -17.85
CA ARG A 50 2.63 -3.54 -17.97
C ARG A 50 1.71 -4.50 -18.70
N PRO A 51 2.27 -5.35 -19.56
CA PRO A 51 1.50 -6.45 -20.11
C PRO A 51 1.16 -7.45 -19.01
N ASP A 52 0.02 -8.11 -19.15
CA ASP A 52 -0.38 -9.20 -18.29
C ASP A 52 0.73 -10.27 -18.19
N GLY A 53 0.95 -10.79 -16.99
CA GLY A 53 1.81 -11.94 -16.76
C GLY A 53 1.15 -13.24 -17.26
N PRO A 54 1.82 -14.39 -17.11
CA PRO A 54 1.23 -15.68 -17.46
C PRO A 54 -0.01 -15.95 -16.61
N PRO A 55 -1.04 -16.62 -17.17
CA PRO A 55 -2.23 -16.98 -16.42
C PRO A 55 -1.90 -17.99 -15.31
N VAL A 56 -2.46 -17.74 -14.12
CA VAL A 56 -2.27 -18.61 -12.93
C VAL A 56 -3.57 -19.28 -12.49
N ARG A 57 -4.74 -18.65 -12.72
CA ARG A 57 -6.04 -19.19 -12.34
C ARG A 57 -7.15 -18.62 -13.21
N GLY A 58 -8.05 -19.49 -13.73
CA GLY A 58 -9.19 -19.06 -14.55
C GLY A 58 -8.82 -18.19 -15.76
N GLY A 59 -7.65 -18.42 -16.36
CA GLY A 59 -7.13 -17.61 -17.48
C GLY A 59 -6.59 -16.23 -17.08
N LYS A 60 -6.60 -15.87 -15.78
CA LYS A 60 -6.13 -14.57 -15.29
C LYS A 60 -4.70 -14.67 -14.71
N PRO A 61 -3.85 -13.63 -14.92
CA PRO A 61 -2.56 -13.53 -14.26
C PRO A 61 -2.71 -13.18 -12.78
N TYR A 62 -1.65 -13.38 -12.00
CA TYR A 62 -1.61 -13.05 -10.58
C TYR A 62 -2.00 -11.59 -10.30
N SER A 63 -1.47 -10.63 -11.07
CA SER A 63 -1.73 -9.20 -10.88
C SER A 63 -3.22 -8.85 -10.96
N ARG A 64 -3.94 -9.48 -11.90
CA ARG A 64 -5.38 -9.28 -12.08
C ARG A 64 -6.22 -9.87 -10.95
N ILE A 65 -5.80 -11.03 -10.39
CA ILE A 65 -6.52 -11.67 -9.28
C ILE A 65 -6.22 -10.93 -7.97
N ALA A 66 -4.95 -10.57 -7.76
CA ALA A 66 -4.52 -9.82 -6.58
C ALA A 66 -4.86 -8.33 -6.64
N ASN A 67 -5.46 -7.85 -7.73
CA ASN A 67 -5.84 -6.45 -7.94
C ASN A 67 -4.67 -5.47 -7.75
N LEU A 68 -3.50 -5.79 -8.34
CA LEU A 68 -2.35 -4.89 -8.34
C LEU A 68 -2.52 -3.82 -9.43
N ALA A 69 -2.10 -2.61 -9.13
CA ALA A 69 -2.08 -1.53 -10.12
C ALA A 69 -1.08 -1.83 -11.25
N GLU A 70 -1.54 -1.80 -12.47
CA GLU A 70 -0.76 -2.12 -13.66
C GLU A 70 -0.32 -0.88 -14.44
N ASP A 71 -0.92 0.28 -14.16
CA ASP A 71 -0.62 1.55 -14.81
C ASP A 71 -0.85 2.76 -13.89
N ILE A 72 -0.44 3.93 -14.40
CA ILE A 72 -0.41 5.18 -13.63
C ILE A 72 -1.79 5.77 -13.32
N ARG A 73 -2.88 5.27 -13.94
CA ARG A 73 -4.25 5.73 -13.66
C ARG A 73 -4.64 5.51 -12.21
N ALA A 74 -4.13 4.44 -11.60
CA ALA A 74 -4.33 4.18 -10.17
C ALA A 74 -3.75 5.30 -9.30
N VAL A 75 -2.57 5.83 -9.64
CA VAL A 75 -1.95 6.96 -8.91
C VAL A 75 -2.80 8.22 -9.04
N ASP A 76 -3.28 8.54 -10.26
CA ASP A 76 -4.17 9.69 -10.49
C ASP A 76 -5.45 9.56 -9.66
N ALA A 77 -6.14 8.43 -9.76
CA ALA A 77 -7.38 8.18 -9.05
C ALA A 77 -7.22 8.29 -7.53
N VAL A 78 -6.25 7.54 -6.98
CA VAL A 78 -6.14 7.39 -5.53
C VAL A 78 -5.62 8.65 -4.88
N ASN A 79 -4.55 9.26 -5.41
CA ASN A 79 -4.00 10.49 -4.84
C ASN A 79 -5.01 11.64 -4.89
N THR A 80 -5.67 11.83 -6.04
CA THR A 80 -6.66 12.90 -6.20
C THR A 80 -7.81 12.76 -5.20
N GLN A 81 -8.32 11.53 -5.03
CA GLN A 81 -9.43 11.29 -4.10
C GLN A 81 -9.00 11.42 -2.63
N LEU A 82 -7.80 10.95 -2.24
CA LEU A 82 -7.28 11.12 -0.89
C LEU A 82 -7.15 12.61 -0.54
N ILE A 83 -6.60 13.42 -1.46
CA ILE A 83 -6.47 14.87 -1.29
C ILE A 83 -7.85 15.53 -1.16
N ALA A 84 -8.81 15.13 -1.99
CA ALA A 84 -10.18 15.65 -1.95
C ALA A 84 -10.89 15.34 -0.60
N GLN A 85 -10.50 14.26 0.08
CA GLN A 85 -10.98 13.91 1.42
C GLN A 85 -10.20 14.58 2.56
N GLY A 86 -9.17 15.38 2.26
CA GLY A 86 -8.37 16.10 3.25
C GLY A 86 -7.15 15.34 3.77
N TYR A 87 -6.79 14.21 3.16
CA TYR A 87 -5.56 13.48 3.47
C TYR A 87 -4.39 13.95 2.61
N SER A 88 -3.16 13.60 3.01
CA SER A 88 -1.96 13.93 2.25
C SER A 88 -1.49 12.75 1.43
N ALA A 89 -1.79 12.77 0.14
CA ALA A 89 -1.08 12.01 -0.89
C ALA A 89 -0.28 12.98 -1.75
N PRO A 90 0.78 12.56 -2.48
CA PRO A 90 1.55 13.44 -3.34
C PRO A 90 0.67 14.14 -4.38
N VAL A 91 0.65 15.48 -4.35
CA VAL A 91 -0.08 16.26 -5.35
C VAL A 91 0.49 15.98 -6.73
N ILE A 92 -0.39 15.72 -7.71
CA ILE A 92 0.01 15.51 -9.08
C ILE A 92 0.21 16.87 -9.76
N ILE A 93 1.46 17.20 -10.08
CA ILE A 93 1.85 18.45 -10.75
C ILE A 93 1.59 18.34 -12.26
N ALA A 94 1.94 17.18 -12.84
CA ALA A 94 1.66 16.85 -14.24
C ALA A 94 1.57 15.34 -14.39
N ILE A 95 0.77 14.86 -15.34
CA ILE A 95 0.62 13.44 -15.65
C ILE A 95 0.48 13.20 -17.16
N ASP A 96 1.04 12.11 -17.65
CA ASP A 96 0.87 11.59 -19.00
C ASP A 96 0.49 10.10 -18.89
N HIS A 97 -0.81 9.82 -18.95
CA HIS A 97 -1.34 8.46 -18.81
C HIS A 97 -0.84 7.52 -19.92
N ALA A 98 -0.67 8.04 -21.14
CA ALA A 98 -0.27 7.23 -22.28
C ALA A 98 1.19 6.76 -22.16
N GLN A 99 2.06 7.58 -21.56
CA GLN A 99 3.45 7.26 -21.35
C GLN A 99 3.76 6.67 -19.97
N GLY A 100 2.77 6.71 -19.04
CA GLY A 100 2.96 6.27 -17.67
C GLY A 100 3.92 7.17 -16.87
N LEU A 101 3.91 8.48 -17.13
CA LEU A 101 4.76 9.45 -16.46
C LEU A 101 3.93 10.37 -15.57
N ALA A 102 4.38 10.58 -14.33
CA ALA A 102 3.83 11.60 -13.46
C ALA A 102 4.93 12.41 -12.79
N LEU A 103 4.68 13.70 -12.64
CA LEU A 103 5.45 14.60 -11.80
C LEU A 103 4.59 14.87 -10.56
N VAL A 104 5.10 14.50 -9.39
CA VAL A 104 4.35 14.57 -8.15
C VAL A 104 5.11 15.31 -7.06
N GLU A 105 4.39 15.78 -6.05
CA GLU A 105 4.96 16.39 -4.86
C GLU A 105 6.01 15.48 -4.20
N ASP A 106 7.12 16.08 -3.74
CA ASP A 106 8.15 15.42 -2.94
C ASP A 106 7.91 15.70 -1.45
N PHE A 107 7.53 14.68 -0.68
CA PHE A 107 7.36 14.80 0.78
C PHE A 107 8.70 14.90 1.54
N GLY A 108 9.83 14.89 0.83
CA GLY A 108 11.14 14.99 1.45
C GLY A 108 11.69 13.64 1.92
N SER A 109 12.24 13.58 3.13
CA SER A 109 12.95 12.40 3.63
C SER A 109 12.52 11.94 5.02
N VAL A 110 11.53 12.58 5.63
CA VAL A 110 11.12 12.27 7.01
C VAL A 110 10.01 11.22 6.99
N SER A 111 10.36 9.98 6.64
CA SER A 111 9.48 8.82 6.81
C SER A 111 9.48 8.32 8.24
N PHE A 112 8.44 7.57 8.65
CA PHE A 112 8.42 6.92 9.97
C PHE A 112 9.63 6.02 10.15
N ASN A 113 10.01 5.26 9.12
CA ASN A 113 11.18 4.41 9.17
C ASN A 113 12.48 5.22 9.38
N SER A 114 12.64 6.38 8.71
CA SER A 114 13.80 7.24 8.94
C SER A 114 13.83 7.81 10.35
N MET A 115 12.66 8.17 10.91
CA MET A 115 12.56 8.64 12.29
C MET A 115 12.98 7.56 13.28
N ILE A 116 12.52 6.32 13.08
CA ILE A 116 12.92 5.15 13.90
C ILE A 116 14.41 4.90 13.80
N GLY A 117 14.96 4.91 12.58
CA GLY A 117 16.40 4.73 12.33
C GLY A 117 17.25 5.82 12.99
N ASP A 118 16.75 7.04 13.12
CA ASP A 118 17.38 8.16 13.82
C ASP A 118 17.17 8.10 15.36
N GLY A 119 16.45 7.11 15.88
CA GLY A 119 16.10 6.99 17.29
C GLY A 119 15.12 8.05 17.79
N LYS A 120 14.34 8.65 16.90
CA LYS A 120 13.31 9.64 17.26
C LYS A 120 12.07 8.96 17.83
N ASP A 121 11.41 9.64 18.74
CA ASP A 121 10.08 9.21 19.22
C ASP A 121 9.06 9.35 18.11
N ILE A 122 8.37 8.25 17.79
CA ILE A 122 7.29 8.21 16.80
C ILE A 122 5.90 8.07 17.43
N SER A 123 5.79 8.16 18.76
CA SER A 123 4.49 8.00 19.45
C SER A 123 3.44 8.99 18.94
N GLY A 124 3.82 10.26 18.77
CA GLY A 124 2.95 11.29 18.20
C GLY A 124 2.53 10.99 16.74
N PRO A 125 3.48 10.77 15.82
CA PRO A 125 3.18 10.30 14.46
C PRO A 125 2.32 9.05 14.39
N LEU A 126 2.58 8.05 15.26
CA LEU A 126 1.82 6.80 15.28
C LEU A 126 0.38 7.00 15.78
N ASN A 127 0.18 7.83 16.81
CA ASN A 127 -1.16 8.25 17.26
C ASN A 127 -1.95 8.89 16.12
N GLU A 128 -1.32 9.81 15.37
CA GLU A 128 -1.99 10.48 14.24
C GLU A 128 -2.30 9.51 13.10
N ALA A 129 -1.41 8.54 12.80
CA ALA A 129 -1.64 7.53 11.78
C ALA A 129 -2.81 6.60 12.15
N VAL A 130 -2.93 6.20 13.41
CA VAL A 130 -4.04 5.38 13.91
C VAL A 130 -5.36 6.18 13.88
N ALA A 131 -5.31 7.46 14.27
CA ALA A 131 -6.47 8.35 14.19
C ALA A 131 -6.92 8.59 12.75
N LEU A 132 -5.97 8.74 11.81
CA LEU A 132 -6.25 8.83 10.37
C LEU A 132 -6.98 7.56 9.88
N LEU A 133 -6.49 6.37 10.23
CA LEU A 133 -7.16 5.11 9.84
C LEU A 133 -8.57 4.99 10.43
N ALA A 134 -8.77 5.45 11.66
CA ALA A 134 -10.09 5.47 12.29
C ALA A 134 -11.05 6.44 11.58
N ASP A 135 -10.57 7.60 11.15
CA ASP A 135 -11.33 8.57 10.34
C ASP A 135 -11.65 8.00 8.96
N MET A 136 -10.65 7.43 8.25
CA MET A 136 -10.85 6.78 6.95
C MET A 136 -11.92 5.68 6.99
N ALA A 137 -11.98 4.92 8.08
CA ALA A 137 -12.98 3.87 8.27
C ALA A 137 -14.42 4.41 8.42
N GLY A 138 -14.59 5.68 8.76
CA GLY A 138 -15.89 6.36 8.85
C GLY A 138 -16.32 7.07 7.57
N ARG A 139 -15.48 7.10 6.53
CA ARG A 139 -15.77 7.82 5.29
C ARG A 139 -16.51 6.97 4.28
N ASN A 140 -17.30 7.63 3.44
CA ASN A 140 -17.87 7.03 2.25
C ASN A 140 -16.87 7.10 1.11
N TRP A 141 -16.38 5.95 0.69
CA TRP A 141 -15.42 5.84 -0.38
C TRP A 141 -16.09 5.45 -1.70
N PRO A 142 -15.75 6.14 -2.82
CA PRO A 142 -16.32 5.80 -4.12
C PRO A 142 -15.75 4.46 -4.63
N ALA A 143 -16.59 3.67 -5.29
CA ALA A 143 -16.17 2.47 -6.01
C ALA A 143 -15.47 2.77 -7.35
N SER A 144 -15.50 4.03 -7.80
CA SER A 144 -14.78 4.49 -8.99
C SER A 144 -14.50 5.99 -8.90
N VAL A 145 -13.42 6.43 -9.56
CA VAL A 145 -12.95 7.81 -9.56
C VAL A 145 -12.83 8.31 -10.98
N SER A 146 -13.31 9.53 -11.26
CA SER A 146 -13.07 10.21 -12.53
C SER A 146 -11.64 10.75 -12.56
N LEU A 147 -10.90 10.40 -13.61
CA LEU A 147 -9.52 10.85 -13.81
C LEU A 147 -9.47 12.25 -14.45
N SER A 148 -8.30 12.87 -14.39
CA SER A 148 -8.04 14.17 -14.99
C SER A 148 -8.24 14.22 -16.52
N ASN A 149 -8.15 13.07 -17.21
CA ASN A 149 -8.41 12.93 -18.65
C ASN A 149 -9.86 12.58 -18.99
N GLY A 150 -10.77 12.48 -18.01
CA GLY A 150 -12.17 12.14 -18.19
C GLY A 150 -12.49 10.64 -18.21
N GLU A 151 -11.48 9.76 -18.12
CA GLU A 151 -11.71 8.32 -17.93
C GLU A 151 -12.20 8.05 -16.51
N VAL A 152 -12.79 6.85 -16.30
CA VAL A 152 -13.22 6.38 -14.98
C VAL A 152 -12.33 5.22 -14.55
N TYR A 153 -11.71 5.35 -13.38
CA TYR A 153 -10.91 4.30 -12.76
C TYR A 153 -11.79 3.54 -11.73
N PRO A 154 -12.05 2.24 -11.92
CA PRO A 154 -12.73 1.44 -10.93
C PRO A 154 -11.76 1.06 -9.81
N VAL A 155 -12.14 1.28 -8.54
CA VAL A 155 -11.37 0.79 -7.39
C VAL A 155 -11.76 -0.67 -7.16
N PRO A 156 -10.81 -1.62 -7.28
CA PRO A 156 -11.14 -3.03 -7.21
C PRO A 156 -11.48 -3.45 -5.77
N ALA A 157 -12.27 -4.54 -5.64
CA ALA A 157 -12.58 -5.12 -4.34
C ALA A 157 -11.42 -5.99 -3.82
N TYR A 158 -11.11 -5.88 -2.55
CA TYR A 158 -10.19 -6.81 -1.87
C TYR A 158 -10.98 -8.03 -1.40
N ASP A 159 -11.40 -8.81 -2.37
CA ASP A 159 -12.27 -9.96 -2.17
C ASP A 159 -11.51 -11.21 -1.71
N ARG A 160 -12.27 -12.30 -1.50
CA ARG A 160 -11.72 -13.59 -1.10
C ARG A 160 -10.64 -14.08 -2.08
N ASP A 161 -10.85 -13.91 -3.38
CA ASP A 161 -9.92 -14.44 -4.38
C ASP A 161 -8.59 -13.69 -4.37
N ALA A 162 -8.63 -12.38 -4.17
CA ALA A 162 -7.44 -11.55 -3.98
C ALA A 162 -6.69 -11.92 -2.68
N LEU A 163 -7.40 -12.04 -1.56
CA LEU A 163 -6.80 -12.42 -0.29
C LEU A 163 -6.19 -13.84 -0.33
N MET A 164 -6.90 -14.78 -0.99
CA MET A 164 -6.46 -16.16 -1.10
C MET A 164 -5.23 -16.31 -1.99
N ILE A 165 -5.23 -15.72 -3.21
CA ILE A 165 -4.08 -15.83 -4.12
C ILE A 165 -2.81 -15.22 -3.53
N GLU A 166 -2.95 -14.22 -2.68
CA GLU A 166 -1.81 -13.65 -1.96
C GLU A 166 -1.31 -14.56 -0.82
N ALA A 167 -2.22 -15.20 -0.07
CA ALA A 167 -1.84 -16.17 0.95
C ALA A 167 -1.14 -17.40 0.34
N GLU A 168 -1.59 -17.85 -0.83
CA GLU A 168 -0.99 -18.99 -1.56
C GLU A 168 0.47 -18.75 -1.95
N LEU A 169 0.94 -17.50 -2.03
CA LEU A 169 2.37 -17.25 -2.23
C LEU A 169 3.26 -17.90 -1.16
N CYS A 170 2.71 -18.10 0.05
CA CYS A 170 3.41 -18.83 1.10
C CYS A 170 3.71 -20.27 0.67
N LEU A 171 2.71 -20.95 0.07
CA LEU A 171 2.88 -22.32 -0.44
C LEU A 171 3.75 -22.38 -1.69
N ASP A 172 3.66 -21.36 -2.55
CA ASP A 172 4.34 -21.37 -3.85
C ASP A 172 5.81 -20.95 -3.76
N TRP A 173 6.19 -20.14 -2.75
CA TRP A 173 7.51 -19.57 -2.64
C TRP A 173 8.21 -19.82 -1.31
N TYR A 174 7.52 -19.60 -0.17
CA TYR A 174 8.14 -19.77 1.14
C TYR A 174 8.28 -21.23 1.54
N TRP A 175 7.28 -22.03 1.31
CA TRP A 175 7.33 -23.48 1.55
C TRP A 175 8.49 -24.15 0.79
N PRO A 176 8.63 -23.99 -0.55
CA PRO A 176 9.78 -24.56 -1.24
C PRO A 176 11.13 -23.97 -0.81
N TYR A 177 11.13 -22.74 -0.35
CA TYR A 177 12.34 -22.12 0.21
C TYR A 177 12.82 -22.83 1.46
N LEU A 178 11.91 -23.26 2.35
CA LEU A 178 12.23 -23.95 3.60
C LEU A 178 12.47 -25.46 3.39
N VAL A 179 11.60 -26.11 2.62
CA VAL A 179 11.53 -27.59 2.54
C VAL A 179 12.33 -28.12 1.33
N GLY A 180 12.61 -27.29 0.34
CA GLY A 180 13.32 -27.69 -0.88
C GLY A 180 12.43 -28.29 -1.97
N ALA A 181 11.14 -28.55 -1.67
CA ALA A 181 10.13 -29.08 -2.61
C ALA A 181 8.79 -28.35 -2.41
N GLY A 182 7.94 -28.33 -3.43
CA GLY A 182 6.57 -27.82 -3.30
C GLY A 182 5.74 -28.66 -2.33
N PRO A 183 4.64 -28.09 -1.77
CA PRO A 183 3.71 -28.87 -0.95
C PRO A 183 2.99 -29.90 -1.82
N ASP A 184 2.62 -31.02 -1.23
CA ASP A 184 1.68 -31.95 -1.87
C ASP A 184 0.25 -31.40 -1.89
N ASP A 185 -0.63 -32.05 -2.67
CA ASP A 185 -2.02 -31.59 -2.84
C ASP A 185 -2.78 -31.57 -1.51
N SER A 186 -2.52 -32.52 -0.60
CA SER A 186 -3.22 -32.61 0.69
C SER A 186 -2.86 -31.44 1.62
N VAL A 187 -1.62 -30.98 1.60
CA VAL A 187 -1.16 -29.79 2.32
C VAL A 187 -1.82 -28.54 1.74
N ARG A 188 -1.82 -28.42 0.41
CA ARG A 188 -2.46 -27.29 -0.27
C ARG A 188 -3.96 -27.23 0.04
N ASP A 189 -4.67 -28.35 -0.10
CA ASP A 189 -6.11 -28.41 0.17
C ASP A 189 -6.42 -28.07 1.63
N SER A 190 -5.63 -28.56 2.58
CA SER A 190 -5.79 -28.24 4.00
C SER A 190 -5.56 -26.77 4.29
N PHE A 191 -4.56 -26.15 3.66
CA PHE A 191 -4.26 -24.73 3.78
C PHE A 191 -5.41 -23.87 3.24
N LEU A 192 -5.88 -24.17 2.03
CA LEU A 192 -7.01 -23.45 1.41
C LEU A 192 -8.28 -23.59 2.26
N ALA A 193 -8.60 -24.80 2.73
CA ALA A 193 -9.76 -25.06 3.59
C ALA A 193 -9.66 -24.31 4.94
N ALA A 194 -8.46 -24.12 5.48
CA ALA A 194 -8.27 -23.35 6.71
C ALA A 194 -8.58 -21.87 6.47
N TRP A 195 -8.09 -21.27 5.36
CA TRP A 195 -8.40 -19.89 5.01
C TRP A 195 -9.87 -19.69 4.68
N ASP A 196 -10.51 -20.64 4.00
CA ASP A 196 -11.93 -20.59 3.68
C ASP A 196 -12.85 -20.53 4.94
N LYS A 197 -12.39 -21.07 6.05
CA LYS A 197 -13.11 -21.01 7.33
C LYS A 197 -12.99 -19.63 7.99
N VAL A 198 -11.86 -18.95 7.85
CA VAL A 198 -11.60 -17.72 8.62
C VAL A 198 -11.77 -16.43 7.81
N LEU A 199 -11.54 -16.43 6.50
CA LEU A 199 -11.71 -15.23 5.67
C LEU A 199 -13.11 -14.60 5.74
N PRO A 200 -14.22 -15.38 5.83
CA PRO A 200 -15.56 -14.80 6.02
C PRO A 200 -15.70 -13.94 7.28
N LEU A 201 -14.90 -14.18 8.33
CA LEU A 201 -14.88 -13.41 9.57
C LEU A 201 -14.27 -12.01 9.40
N ALA A 202 -13.59 -11.77 8.28
CA ALA A 202 -13.00 -10.50 7.92
C ALA A 202 -13.69 -9.85 6.70
N LYS A 203 -14.90 -10.29 6.36
CA LYS A 203 -15.69 -9.66 5.32
C LYS A 203 -16.15 -8.28 5.80
N ALA A 204 -15.98 -7.27 4.98
CA ALA A 204 -16.49 -5.93 5.23
C ALA A 204 -17.93 -5.80 4.72
N ASP A 205 -18.88 -5.50 5.58
CA ASP A 205 -20.24 -5.15 5.17
C ASP A 205 -20.27 -3.76 4.53
N HIS A 206 -19.43 -2.86 5.03
CA HIS A 206 -19.19 -1.51 4.48
C HIS A 206 -17.70 -1.37 4.12
N PRO A 207 -17.29 -1.78 2.90
CA PRO A 207 -15.89 -1.72 2.51
C PRO A 207 -15.44 -0.26 2.37
N VAL A 208 -14.23 0.00 2.87
CA VAL A 208 -13.55 1.29 2.79
C VAL A 208 -12.32 1.18 1.89
N TRP A 209 -11.71 2.30 1.57
CA TRP A 209 -10.41 2.25 0.89
C TRP A 209 -9.33 1.72 1.82
N VAL A 210 -8.60 0.73 1.35
CA VAL A 210 -7.49 0.05 2.00
C VAL A 210 -6.25 0.25 1.15
N MET A 211 -5.21 0.85 1.72
CA MET A 211 -3.96 1.17 1.00
C MET A 211 -3.08 -0.06 0.81
N ARG A 212 -3.31 -1.14 1.57
CA ARG A 212 -2.57 -2.42 1.60
C ARG A 212 -1.15 -2.31 2.14
N ASP A 213 -0.41 -1.29 1.72
CA ASP A 213 0.96 -1.05 2.14
C ASP A 213 1.08 0.17 3.07
N PHE A 214 0.16 0.23 4.06
CA PHE A 214 0.16 1.25 5.11
C PHE A 214 1.16 0.88 6.20
N HIS A 215 2.45 1.13 5.95
CA HIS A 215 3.55 0.75 6.83
C HIS A 215 4.61 1.86 6.92
N VAL A 216 5.56 1.72 7.86
CA VAL A 216 6.51 2.79 8.23
C VAL A 216 7.35 3.36 7.08
N ASP A 217 7.63 2.59 6.02
CA ASP A 217 8.37 3.10 4.86
C ASP A 217 7.51 4.03 3.98
N ASN A 218 6.20 3.82 3.97
CA ASN A 218 5.24 4.52 3.12
C ASN A 218 4.51 5.66 3.84
N LEU A 219 4.83 5.91 5.11
CA LEU A 219 4.27 6.98 5.92
C LEU A 219 5.31 8.08 6.17
N PHE A 220 4.95 9.32 5.83
CA PHE A 220 5.79 10.50 6.04
C PHE A 220 5.20 11.38 7.13
N TRP A 221 6.09 11.99 7.95
CA TRP A 221 5.67 12.99 8.93
C TRP A 221 5.82 14.39 8.35
N LEU A 222 4.70 15.03 8.05
CA LEU A 222 4.60 16.38 7.46
C LEU A 222 4.28 17.37 8.57
N ALA A 223 5.30 17.74 9.35
CA ALA A 223 5.16 18.51 10.59
C ALA A 223 4.45 19.88 10.38
N ASP A 224 4.59 20.48 9.21
CA ASP A 224 4.02 21.79 8.87
C ASP A 224 2.52 21.72 8.52
N ARG A 225 1.96 20.50 8.33
CA ARG A 225 0.53 20.30 8.09
C ARG A 225 -0.22 20.12 9.41
N GLN A 226 -1.55 20.05 9.37
CA GLN A 226 -2.39 19.94 10.56
C GLN A 226 -3.31 18.70 10.50
N GLY A 227 -3.66 18.16 11.67
CA GLY A 227 -4.54 16.99 11.80
C GLY A 227 -4.04 15.82 10.96
N HIS A 228 -4.95 15.06 10.37
CA HIS A 228 -4.62 13.88 9.56
C HIS A 228 -3.75 14.20 8.34
N ALA A 229 -3.74 15.45 7.85
CA ALA A 229 -2.86 15.85 6.76
C ALA A 229 -1.37 15.84 7.16
N ARG A 230 -1.01 15.67 8.44
CA ARG A 230 0.36 15.42 8.89
C ARG A 230 0.92 14.08 8.43
N ILE A 231 0.06 13.13 8.10
CA ILE A 231 0.48 11.82 7.60
C ILE A 231 0.50 11.86 6.08
N GLY A 232 1.68 11.89 5.50
CA GLY A 232 1.89 11.76 4.06
C GLY A 232 1.84 10.29 3.65
N LEU A 233 0.93 9.95 2.75
CA LEU A 233 0.72 8.58 2.24
C LEU A 233 1.36 8.46 0.87
N ILE A 234 2.31 7.55 0.72
CA ILE A 234 2.89 7.20 -0.60
C ILE A 234 2.59 5.75 -0.93
N ASP A 235 2.88 5.36 -2.15
CA ASP A 235 2.68 3.98 -2.66
C ASP A 235 1.21 3.53 -2.60
N THR A 236 0.29 4.45 -2.85
CA THR A 236 -1.16 4.31 -2.65
C THR A 236 -1.89 3.63 -3.81
N GLN A 237 -1.23 3.40 -4.95
CA GLN A 237 -1.87 2.94 -6.19
C GLN A 237 -2.48 1.54 -6.11
N ASP A 238 -2.03 0.69 -5.19
CA ASP A 238 -2.61 -0.64 -4.97
C ASP A 238 -3.83 -0.61 -4.03
N CYS A 239 -4.46 0.57 -3.88
CA CYS A 239 -5.67 0.78 -3.10
C CYS A 239 -6.83 -0.07 -3.61
N VAL A 240 -7.58 -0.65 -2.68
CA VAL A 240 -8.72 -1.52 -2.91
C VAL A 240 -9.86 -1.20 -1.96
N LEU A 241 -11.09 -1.66 -2.27
CA LEU A 241 -12.21 -1.65 -1.34
C LEU A 241 -12.17 -2.89 -0.46
N GLY A 242 -11.95 -2.73 0.84
CA GLY A 242 -11.78 -3.84 1.77
C GLY A 242 -12.16 -3.52 3.22
N HIS A 243 -11.77 -4.39 4.12
CA HIS A 243 -12.02 -4.24 5.55
C HIS A 243 -10.97 -3.31 6.19
N PRO A 244 -11.36 -2.27 6.96
CA PRO A 244 -10.45 -1.27 7.53
C PRO A 244 -9.38 -1.84 8.46
N ALA A 245 -9.59 -3.02 9.02
CA ALA A 245 -8.61 -3.69 9.87
C ALA A 245 -7.31 -4.08 9.13
N TYR A 246 -7.32 -4.15 7.78
CA TYR A 246 -6.14 -4.54 7.02
C TYR A 246 -5.00 -3.54 7.17
N ASP A 247 -5.27 -2.25 6.99
CA ASP A 247 -4.24 -1.21 7.09
C ASP A 247 -3.76 -1.01 8.53
N LEU A 248 -4.65 -1.15 9.52
CA LEU A 248 -4.23 -1.16 10.91
C LEU A 248 -3.29 -2.32 11.22
N ALA A 249 -3.60 -3.53 10.71
CA ALA A 249 -2.70 -4.68 10.84
C ALA A 249 -1.39 -4.47 10.06
N SER A 250 -1.43 -3.80 8.90
CA SER A 250 -0.24 -3.44 8.13
C SER A 250 0.71 -2.54 8.91
N LEU A 251 0.17 -1.59 9.68
CA LEU A 251 0.95 -0.67 10.51
C LEU A 251 1.48 -1.34 11.78
N LEU A 252 0.59 -1.96 12.56
CA LEU A 252 0.92 -2.44 13.91
C LEU A 252 1.67 -3.78 13.92
N LEU A 253 1.61 -4.55 12.83
CA LEU A 253 2.31 -5.82 12.64
C LEU A 253 3.35 -5.71 11.50
N ASP A 254 3.91 -4.51 11.31
CA ASP A 254 4.92 -4.29 10.27
C ASP A 254 6.21 -5.05 10.59
N VAL A 255 6.63 -5.91 9.66
CA VAL A 255 7.83 -6.74 9.79
C VAL A 255 9.14 -5.96 9.76
N ARG A 256 9.11 -4.68 9.35
CA ARG A 256 10.28 -3.79 9.31
C ARG A 256 10.62 -3.23 10.68
N VAL A 257 9.61 -3.17 11.56
CA VAL A 257 9.73 -2.63 12.91
C VAL A 257 9.11 -3.60 13.90
N THR A 258 9.86 -4.01 14.90
CA THR A 258 9.33 -4.83 15.98
C THR A 258 8.74 -3.93 17.05
N PHE A 259 7.45 -3.62 16.96
CA PHE A 259 6.74 -3.03 18.10
C PHE A 259 6.58 -4.09 19.20
N PRO A 260 6.85 -3.73 20.49
CA PRO A 260 6.46 -4.58 21.59
C PRO A 260 4.95 -4.89 21.51
N LYS A 261 4.57 -6.15 21.81
CA LYS A 261 3.16 -6.57 21.71
C LYS A 261 2.20 -5.61 22.42
N GLN A 262 2.59 -5.14 23.64
CA GLN A 262 1.78 -4.19 24.39
C GLN A 262 1.53 -2.90 23.63
N VAL A 263 2.53 -2.37 22.92
CA VAL A 263 2.38 -1.15 22.10
C VAL A 263 1.36 -1.39 20.97
N SER A 264 1.46 -2.52 20.28
CA SER A 264 0.50 -2.85 19.22
C SER A 264 -0.92 -3.03 19.78
N ASP A 265 -1.05 -3.67 20.95
CA ASP A 265 -2.34 -3.83 21.62
C ASP A 265 -2.93 -2.47 22.07
N ASP A 266 -2.12 -1.58 22.65
CA ASP A 266 -2.54 -0.24 23.09
C ASP A 266 -3.05 0.59 21.90
N TYR A 267 -2.38 0.54 20.74
CA TYR A 267 -2.82 1.25 19.54
C TYR A 267 -4.06 0.63 18.89
N LEU A 268 -4.24 -0.69 18.99
CA LEU A 268 -5.49 -1.35 18.60
C LEU A 268 -6.66 -0.89 19.51
N ASP A 269 -6.41 -0.77 20.81
CA ASP A 269 -7.40 -0.26 21.77
C ASP A 269 -7.77 1.21 21.47
N ILE A 270 -6.77 2.05 21.18
CA ILE A 270 -6.99 3.45 20.77
C ILE A 270 -7.85 3.51 19.49
N TYR A 271 -7.54 2.70 18.48
CA TYR A 271 -8.34 2.65 17.25
C TYR A 271 -9.79 2.28 17.55
N CYS A 272 -10.02 1.19 18.33
CA CYS A 272 -11.35 0.75 18.67
C CYS A 272 -12.13 1.82 19.46
N ALA A 273 -11.49 2.49 20.40
CA ALA A 273 -12.11 3.59 21.15
C ALA A 273 -12.51 4.75 20.23
N LEU A 274 -11.64 5.16 19.28
CA LEU A 274 -11.96 6.21 18.31
C LEU A 274 -13.14 5.82 17.42
N ARG A 275 -13.21 4.56 16.99
CA ARG A 275 -14.32 4.07 16.18
C ARG A 275 -15.64 4.02 16.97
N ALA A 276 -15.61 3.52 18.21
CA ALA A 276 -16.79 3.47 19.07
C ALA A 276 -17.32 4.88 19.43
N MET A 277 -16.44 5.87 19.55
CA MET A 277 -16.84 7.27 19.76
C MET A 277 -17.50 7.90 18.52
N ALA A 278 -17.12 7.46 17.32
CA ALA A 278 -17.59 8.01 16.06
C ALA A 278 -18.81 7.30 15.49
N ASP A 279 -19.09 6.08 15.92
CA ASP A 279 -20.10 5.19 15.34
C ASP A 279 -20.67 4.26 16.40
N ASP A 280 -21.89 4.53 16.87
CA ASP A 280 -22.60 3.73 17.89
C ASP A 280 -22.87 2.28 17.44
N SER A 281 -22.79 2.00 16.13
CA SER A 281 -22.96 0.65 15.57
C SER A 281 -21.65 -0.14 15.45
N PHE A 282 -20.53 0.42 15.90
CA PHE A 282 -19.22 -0.24 15.80
C PHE A 282 -19.14 -1.48 16.70
N GLU A 283 -19.00 -2.65 16.08
CA GLU A 283 -18.87 -3.94 16.75
C GLU A 283 -17.39 -4.28 17.00
N GLU A 284 -16.86 -3.85 18.15
CA GLU A 284 -15.43 -4.00 18.49
C GLU A 284 -14.96 -5.46 18.42
N ALA A 285 -15.75 -6.41 18.94
CA ALA A 285 -15.38 -7.82 18.94
C ALA A 285 -15.22 -8.37 17.51
N ALA A 286 -16.11 -8.01 16.60
CA ALA A 286 -16.04 -8.38 15.19
C ALA A 286 -14.83 -7.72 14.50
N PHE A 287 -14.55 -6.45 14.82
CA PHE A 287 -13.38 -5.75 14.28
C PHE A 287 -12.07 -6.43 14.72
N ARG A 288 -11.91 -6.75 16.02
CA ARG A 288 -10.72 -7.44 16.54
C ARG A 288 -10.54 -8.82 15.91
N GLN A 289 -11.63 -9.53 15.65
CA GLN A 289 -11.58 -10.80 14.92
C GLN A 289 -11.09 -10.60 13.49
N ALA A 290 -11.62 -9.63 12.77
CA ALA A 290 -11.17 -9.28 11.41
C ALA A 290 -9.69 -8.83 11.40
N TYR A 291 -9.27 -8.04 12.39
CA TYR A 291 -7.88 -7.64 12.56
C TYR A 291 -6.94 -8.84 12.70
N ALA A 292 -7.30 -9.81 13.52
CA ALA A 292 -6.50 -11.01 13.72
C ALA A 292 -6.41 -11.86 12.43
N VAL A 293 -7.53 -12.04 11.72
CA VAL A 293 -7.59 -12.78 10.45
C VAL A 293 -6.75 -12.10 9.37
N LEU A 294 -6.94 -10.78 9.17
CA LEU A 294 -6.24 -10.03 8.13
C LEU A 294 -4.76 -9.83 8.46
N GLY A 295 -4.40 -9.69 9.74
CA GLY A 295 -3.02 -9.68 10.19
C GLY A 295 -2.31 -11.01 9.89
N ALA A 296 -2.97 -12.13 10.16
CA ALA A 296 -2.45 -13.46 9.82
C ALA A 296 -2.33 -13.65 8.29
N GLN A 297 -3.35 -13.20 7.52
CA GLN A 297 -3.31 -13.27 6.05
C GLN A 297 -2.14 -12.46 5.49
N ARG A 298 -1.98 -11.22 5.97
CA ARG A 298 -0.88 -10.35 5.55
C ARG A 298 0.49 -10.93 5.91
N ALA A 299 0.67 -11.47 7.10
CA ALA A 299 1.91 -12.14 7.50
C ALA A 299 2.21 -13.34 6.57
N THR A 300 1.21 -14.16 6.28
CA THR A 300 1.32 -15.29 5.35
C THR A 300 1.70 -14.84 3.93
N LYS A 301 1.05 -13.79 3.42
CA LYS A 301 1.41 -13.15 2.14
C LYS A 301 2.86 -12.69 2.12
N ILE A 302 3.31 -12.01 3.18
CA ILE A 302 4.67 -11.44 3.28
C ILE A 302 5.73 -12.55 3.21
N LEU A 303 5.53 -13.67 3.90
CA LEU A 303 6.45 -14.84 3.81
C LEU A 303 6.64 -15.24 2.34
N GLY A 304 5.55 -15.38 1.60
CA GLY A 304 5.58 -15.74 0.19
C GLY A 304 6.22 -14.68 -0.70
N ILE A 305 5.86 -13.40 -0.51
CA ILE A 305 6.40 -12.28 -1.30
C ILE A 305 7.91 -12.17 -1.10
N PHE A 306 8.42 -12.20 0.13
CA PHE A 306 9.83 -12.01 0.40
C PHE A 306 10.67 -13.19 -0.09
N ALA A 307 10.18 -14.43 0.05
CA ALA A 307 10.82 -15.57 -0.57
C ALA A 307 10.85 -15.46 -2.12
N ARG A 308 9.76 -14.97 -2.74
CA ARG A 308 9.68 -14.72 -4.18
C ARG A 308 10.67 -13.64 -4.64
N LEU A 309 10.73 -12.51 -3.93
CA LEU A 309 11.66 -11.41 -4.23
C LEU A 309 13.12 -11.90 -4.16
N ALA A 310 13.46 -12.72 -3.16
CA ALA A 310 14.80 -13.25 -3.02
C ALA A 310 15.14 -14.25 -4.13
N LYS A 311 14.25 -15.18 -4.42
CA LYS A 311 14.48 -16.30 -5.34
C LYS A 311 14.33 -15.91 -6.81
N ARG A 312 13.24 -15.22 -7.16
CA ARG A 312 12.91 -14.88 -8.55
C ARG A 312 13.57 -13.57 -8.98
N ASP A 313 13.56 -12.56 -8.09
CA ASP A 313 13.93 -11.20 -8.45
C ASP A 313 15.36 -10.81 -8.01
N GLY A 314 16.11 -11.77 -7.41
CA GLY A 314 17.51 -11.58 -7.01
C GLY A 314 17.70 -10.53 -5.90
N LYS A 315 16.71 -10.39 -4.99
CA LYS A 315 16.70 -9.42 -3.89
C LYS A 315 16.78 -10.13 -2.51
N PRO A 316 17.91 -10.77 -2.17
CA PRO A 316 18.04 -11.57 -0.95
C PRO A 316 17.92 -10.76 0.35
N GLY A 317 18.08 -9.43 0.28
CA GLY A 317 17.93 -8.55 1.45
C GLY A 317 16.55 -8.63 2.12
N TYR A 318 15.51 -9.09 1.42
CA TYR A 318 14.18 -9.29 2.00
C TYR A 318 14.08 -10.50 2.94
N LEU A 319 15.01 -11.47 2.84
CA LEU A 319 15.02 -12.66 3.71
C LEU A 319 15.25 -12.33 5.19
N ARG A 320 15.81 -11.17 5.50
CA ARG A 320 15.99 -10.71 6.89
C ARG A 320 14.68 -10.44 7.64
N PHE A 321 13.57 -10.35 6.92
CA PHE A 321 12.25 -10.10 7.48
C PHE A 321 11.37 -11.37 7.59
N LEU A 322 11.94 -12.56 7.31
CA LEU A 322 11.27 -13.85 7.43
C LEU A 322 11.48 -14.50 8.80
#